data_86b3d0b277c60ca7c5e9d32ca3f46e46
#
_entry.id   86b3d0b277c60ca7c5e9d32ca3f46e46
#
_cell.length_a   1.000
_cell.length_b   1.000
_cell.length_c   1.000
_cell.angle_alpha   90.00
_cell.angle_beta   90.00
_cell.angle_gamma   90.00
#
_symmetry.space_group_name_H-M   'P 1'
#
loop_
_entity.id
_entity.type
_entity.pdbx_description
1 polymer ?
#
loop_
_entity_poly.entity_id
_entity_poly.type
_entity_poly.pdbx_seq_one_letter_code
_entity_poly.pdbx_strand_id
1 'polypeptide(L)'
;MAEHTDEIFYRSLYRIRRVEEEIVRLYPSDRIKSPVHLSIGQESVSVGVCAALSANDIVFGTYRGHALYLAKGGDLNSMMAELYGKRDGSARGKAGSMHLIDLGAGMMGTSAIVATTIPHAVGYALAIKMRRENRIVAVFFGDGASDEGVYHESMNFAAL
;
A
#
# COMPACT_ATOMS: atom_id res chain seq x y z
N MET A 1 16.46 17.76 16.14
CA MET A 1 15.65 17.40 14.96
C MET A 1 15.85 15.94 14.54
N ALA A 2 17.07 15.42 14.44
CA ALA A 2 17.32 14.02 14.06
C ALA A 2 16.71 13.00 15.03
N GLU A 3 16.88 13.20 16.33
CA GLU A 3 16.38 12.30 17.38
C GLU A 3 14.84 12.13 17.36
N HIS A 4 14.11 13.19 17.03
CA HIS A 4 12.65 13.15 16.89
C HIS A 4 12.22 12.39 15.62
N THR A 5 13.01 12.45 14.56
CA THR A 5 12.76 11.73 13.30
C THR A 5 12.94 10.22 13.50
N ASP A 6 14.00 9.79 14.20
CA ASP A 6 14.26 8.37 14.47
C ASP A 6 13.15 7.74 15.33
N GLU A 7 12.63 8.50 16.30
CA GLU A 7 11.49 8.05 17.11
C GLU A 7 10.22 7.86 16.27
N ILE A 8 9.94 8.76 15.33
CA ILE A 8 8.78 8.65 14.44
C ILE A 8 8.91 7.41 13.55
N PHE A 9 10.09 7.17 12.97
CA PHE A 9 10.36 5.98 12.17
C PHE A 9 10.19 4.71 13.01
N TYR A 10 10.82 4.65 14.18
CA TYR A 10 10.71 3.50 15.06
C TYR A 10 9.26 3.19 15.44
N ARG A 11 8.48 4.20 15.83
CA ARG A 11 7.06 4.04 16.17
C ARG A 11 6.26 3.48 14.99
N SER A 12 6.51 3.97 13.78
CA SER A 12 5.82 3.50 12.56
C SER A 12 6.18 2.05 12.24
N LEU A 13 7.46 1.71 12.27
CA LEU A 13 7.95 0.34 12.05
C LEU A 13 7.38 -0.62 13.10
N TYR A 14 7.44 -0.23 14.38
CA TYR A 14 6.94 -1.03 15.50
C TYR A 14 5.43 -1.24 15.40
N ARG A 15 4.66 -0.18 15.09
CA ARG A 15 3.21 -0.27 14.90
C ARG A 15 2.86 -1.27 13.80
N ILE A 16 3.48 -1.18 12.65
CA ILE A 16 3.22 -2.09 11.53
C ILE A 16 3.55 -3.52 11.93
N ARG A 17 4.73 -3.76 12.53
CA ARG A 17 5.13 -5.08 13.01
C ARG A 17 4.10 -5.66 13.97
N ARG A 18 3.65 -4.89 14.96
CA ARG A 18 2.66 -5.35 15.95
C ARG A 18 1.31 -5.67 15.32
N VAL A 19 0.88 -4.89 14.34
CA VAL A 19 -0.37 -5.16 13.59
C VAL A 19 -0.25 -6.48 12.83
N GLU A 20 0.85 -6.70 12.13
CA GLU A 20 1.06 -7.93 11.35
C GLU A 20 1.15 -9.17 12.27
N GLU A 21 1.86 -9.09 13.38
CA GLU A 21 1.92 -10.16 14.39
C GLU A 21 0.56 -10.48 14.98
N GLU A 22 -0.28 -9.47 15.21
CA GLU A 22 -1.65 -9.67 15.68
C GLU A 22 -2.53 -10.33 14.62
N ILE A 23 -2.35 -9.97 13.34
CA ILE A 23 -3.03 -10.66 12.23
C ILE A 23 -2.62 -12.15 12.20
N VAL A 24 -1.33 -12.47 12.36
CA VAL A 24 -0.87 -13.87 12.48
C VAL A 24 -1.60 -14.60 13.60
N ARG A 25 -1.70 -13.98 14.77
CA ARG A 25 -2.36 -14.56 15.94
C ARG A 25 -3.85 -14.80 15.71
N LEU A 26 -4.52 -13.90 15.00
CA LEU A 26 -5.97 -13.95 14.75
C LEU A 26 -6.36 -14.84 13.56
N TYR A 27 -5.47 -15.02 12.60
CA TYR A 27 -5.77 -15.73 11.36
C TYR A 27 -6.30 -17.17 11.57
N PRO A 28 -5.76 -17.98 12.51
CA PRO A 28 -6.29 -19.32 12.77
C PRO A 28 -7.73 -19.37 13.29
N SER A 29 -8.29 -18.22 13.72
CA SER A 29 -9.68 -18.15 14.15
C SER A 29 -10.71 -18.25 13.00
N ASP A 30 -10.23 -18.26 11.76
CA ASP A 30 -11.03 -18.31 10.54
C ASP A 30 -12.03 -17.15 10.39
N ARG A 31 -11.75 -16.02 11.04
CA ARG A 31 -12.57 -14.80 10.91
C ARG A 31 -12.11 -13.92 9.75
N ILE A 32 -10.83 -14.00 9.37
CA ILE A 32 -10.26 -13.36 8.20
C ILE A 32 -10.33 -14.37 7.06
N LYS A 33 -11.22 -14.13 6.09
CA LYS A 33 -11.52 -15.09 5.02
C LYS A 33 -10.65 -14.93 3.78
N SER A 34 -10.04 -13.78 3.59
CA SER A 34 -9.14 -13.56 2.46
C SER A 34 -7.75 -14.13 2.73
N PRO A 35 -7.02 -14.59 1.71
CA PRO A 35 -5.60 -14.85 1.85
C PRO A 35 -4.85 -13.61 2.34
N VAL A 36 -3.88 -13.80 3.23
CA VAL A 36 -3.10 -12.73 3.85
C VAL A 36 -1.64 -12.86 3.45
N HIS A 37 -1.02 -11.76 3.06
CA HIS A 37 0.39 -11.67 2.74
C HIS A 37 1.03 -10.62 3.64
N LEU A 38 1.78 -11.08 4.64
CA LEU A 38 2.34 -10.23 5.67
C LEU A 38 3.57 -9.47 5.17
N SER A 39 3.74 -8.25 5.65
CA SER A 39 4.89 -7.39 5.36
C SER A 39 6.00 -7.48 6.42
N ILE A 40 5.97 -8.51 7.27
CA ILE A 40 6.98 -8.72 8.32
C ILE A 40 8.38 -8.79 7.69
N GLY A 41 9.29 -7.92 8.15
CA GLY A 41 10.64 -7.79 7.62
C GLY A 41 10.78 -6.80 6.46
N GLN A 42 9.69 -6.25 5.94
CA GLN A 42 9.67 -5.30 4.82
C GLN A 42 9.11 -3.92 5.20
N GLU A 43 8.84 -3.68 6.48
CA GLU A 43 8.20 -2.46 6.98
C GLU A 43 8.99 -1.20 6.61
N SER A 44 10.32 -1.29 6.61
CA SER A 44 11.22 -0.17 6.34
C SER A 44 11.05 0.41 4.93
N VAL A 45 10.72 -0.41 3.95
CA VAL A 45 10.46 0.04 2.58
C VAL A 45 9.26 0.98 2.55
N SER A 46 8.14 0.55 3.14
CA SER A 46 6.92 1.34 3.18
C SER A 46 7.08 2.61 4.02
N VAL A 47 7.67 2.48 5.21
CA VAL A 47 7.86 3.62 6.13
C VAL A 47 8.83 4.64 5.54
N GLY A 48 9.98 4.19 5.00
CA GLY A 48 10.99 5.08 4.45
C GLY A 48 10.49 5.86 3.23
N VAL A 49 9.84 5.19 2.29
CA VAL A 49 9.29 5.86 1.10
C VAL A 49 8.15 6.79 1.48
N CYS A 50 7.17 6.34 2.29
CA CYS A 50 6.04 7.18 2.69
C CYS A 50 6.46 8.41 3.50
N ALA A 51 7.54 8.32 4.27
CA ALA A 51 8.08 9.47 5.00
C ALA A 51 8.68 10.55 4.08
N ALA A 52 9.11 10.19 2.87
CA ALA A 52 9.59 11.12 1.86
C ALA A 52 8.47 11.69 0.98
N LEU A 53 7.27 11.12 1.04
CA LEU A 53 6.11 11.58 0.28
C LEU A 53 5.34 12.66 1.04
N SER A 54 4.71 13.56 0.30
CA SER A 54 3.72 14.47 0.84
C SER A 54 2.38 13.76 1.11
N ALA A 55 1.51 14.37 1.93
CA ALA A 55 0.19 13.81 2.20
C ALA A 55 -0.65 13.65 0.91
N ASN A 56 -0.47 14.55 -0.06
CA ASN A 56 -1.22 14.57 -1.32
C ASN A 56 -0.67 13.63 -2.40
N ASP A 57 0.54 13.08 -2.19
CA ASP A 57 1.12 12.13 -3.13
C ASP A 57 0.38 10.79 -3.10
N ILE A 58 0.41 10.09 -4.22
CA ILE A 58 -0.37 8.90 -4.47
C ILE A 58 0.51 7.66 -4.39
N VAL A 59 -0.03 6.58 -3.82
CA VAL A 59 0.65 5.29 -3.80
C VAL A 59 -0.23 4.18 -4.38
N PHE A 60 0.44 3.25 -5.05
CA PHE A 60 -0.09 1.96 -5.46
C PHE A 60 0.81 0.84 -4.92
N GLY A 61 0.24 -0.32 -4.65
CA GLY A 61 0.99 -1.43 -4.09
C GLY A 61 0.57 -2.79 -4.60
N THR A 62 1.18 -3.81 -4.01
CA THR A 62 0.89 -5.22 -4.27
C THR A 62 -0.11 -5.77 -3.25
N TYR A 63 -0.43 -7.07 -3.38
CA TYR A 63 -1.21 -7.84 -2.40
C TYR A 63 -0.58 -7.87 -0.98
N ARG A 64 0.71 -7.55 -0.84
CA ARG A 64 1.42 -7.38 0.44
C ARG A 64 1.35 -5.91 0.88
N GLY A 65 0.13 -5.41 1.02
CA GLY A 65 -0.15 -3.98 1.11
C GLY A 65 -0.36 -3.41 2.51
N HIS A 66 -0.34 -4.23 3.58
CA HIS A 66 -0.66 -3.76 4.94
C HIS A 66 0.31 -2.67 5.42
N ALA A 67 1.62 -2.91 5.28
CA ALA A 67 2.63 -1.93 5.68
C ALA A 67 2.48 -0.63 4.91
N LEU A 68 2.26 -0.70 3.59
CA LEU A 68 2.06 0.48 2.76
C LEU A 68 0.80 1.26 3.16
N TYR A 69 -0.31 0.55 3.38
CA TYR A 69 -1.57 1.15 3.82
C TYR A 69 -1.39 1.94 5.12
N LEU A 70 -0.75 1.32 6.12
CA LEU A 70 -0.52 1.94 7.43
C LEU A 70 0.52 3.07 7.37
N ALA A 71 1.59 2.90 6.60
CA ALA A 71 2.65 3.90 6.44
C ALA A 71 2.15 5.14 5.69
N LYS A 72 1.24 4.98 4.73
CA LYS A 72 0.63 6.11 4.00
C LYS A 72 -0.43 6.86 4.83
N GLY A 73 -0.80 6.33 5.99
CA GLY A 73 -1.75 6.96 6.91
C GLY A 73 -3.16 6.38 6.85
N GLY A 74 -3.34 5.22 6.24
CA GLY A 74 -4.63 4.52 6.23
C GLY A 74 -5.11 4.16 7.64
N ASP A 75 -6.43 4.18 7.84
CA ASP A 75 -7.02 3.89 9.14
C ASP A 75 -6.96 2.40 9.49
N LEU A 76 -6.33 2.09 10.63
CA LEU A 76 -6.18 0.71 11.10
C LEU A 76 -7.53 0.01 11.35
N ASN A 77 -8.51 0.73 11.89
CA ASN A 77 -9.80 0.13 12.18
C ASN A 77 -10.53 -0.23 10.88
N SER A 78 -10.47 0.64 9.88
CA SER A 78 -11.02 0.41 8.55
C SER A 78 -10.32 -0.76 7.85
N MET A 79 -8.98 -0.86 7.96
CA MET A 79 -8.23 -2.00 7.43
C MET A 79 -8.67 -3.31 8.10
N MET A 80 -8.71 -3.34 9.44
CA MET A 80 -9.12 -4.55 10.16
C MET A 80 -10.59 -4.93 9.84
N ALA A 81 -11.48 -3.95 9.76
CA ALA A 81 -12.86 -4.19 9.36
C ALA A 81 -12.93 -4.80 7.95
N GLU A 82 -12.07 -4.34 7.01
CA GLU A 82 -11.99 -4.92 5.67
C GLU A 82 -11.53 -6.38 5.68
N LEU A 83 -10.49 -6.71 6.45
CA LEU A 83 -9.99 -8.09 6.60
C LEU A 83 -11.08 -9.02 7.15
N TYR A 84 -11.93 -8.50 8.02
CA TYR A 84 -13.08 -9.23 8.61
C TYR A 84 -14.34 -9.20 7.73
N GLY A 85 -14.27 -8.65 6.52
CA GLY A 85 -15.41 -8.56 5.60
C GLY A 85 -16.55 -7.70 6.11
N LYS A 86 -16.25 -6.66 6.90
CA LYS A 86 -17.26 -5.77 7.48
C LYS A 86 -17.56 -4.58 6.58
N ARG A 87 -18.80 -4.06 6.69
CA ARG A 87 -19.27 -2.89 5.93
C ARG A 87 -18.42 -1.63 6.19
N ASP A 88 -17.87 -1.50 7.40
CA ASP A 88 -17.04 -0.36 7.80
C ASP A 88 -15.57 -0.48 7.33
N GLY A 89 -15.26 -1.53 6.57
CA GLY A 89 -13.97 -1.70 5.92
C GLY A 89 -13.73 -0.70 4.79
N SER A 90 -12.47 -0.50 4.43
CA SER A 90 -12.01 0.49 3.45
C SER A 90 -12.64 0.32 2.05
N ALA A 91 -13.04 -0.90 1.70
CA ALA A 91 -13.79 -1.24 0.49
C ALA A 91 -15.11 -1.95 0.81
N ARG A 92 -15.70 -1.65 1.96
CA ARG A 92 -16.97 -2.21 2.45
C ARG A 92 -16.97 -3.73 2.61
N GLY A 93 -15.82 -4.28 2.98
CA GLY A 93 -15.64 -5.71 3.22
C GLY A 93 -15.54 -6.57 1.96
N LYS A 94 -15.31 -5.97 0.79
CA LYS A 94 -15.28 -6.68 -0.50
C LYS A 94 -13.88 -6.94 -1.04
N ALA A 95 -12.90 -6.17 -0.59
CA ALA A 95 -11.54 -6.20 -1.09
C ALA A 95 -10.65 -7.21 -0.35
N GLY A 96 -10.89 -7.39 0.94
CA GLY A 96 -10.06 -8.23 1.80
C GLY A 96 -8.63 -7.69 1.91
N SER A 97 -7.68 -8.57 2.28
CA SER A 97 -6.28 -8.20 2.53
C SER A 97 -5.52 -7.74 1.29
N MET A 98 -5.84 -8.28 0.11
CA MET A 98 -5.01 -8.10 -1.10
C MET A 98 -5.36 -6.88 -1.96
N HIS A 99 -6.49 -6.23 -1.69
CA HIS A 99 -7.01 -5.13 -2.51
C HIS A 99 -7.35 -3.91 -1.66
N LEU A 100 -6.49 -3.60 -0.69
CA LEU A 100 -6.68 -2.45 0.19
C LEU A 100 -6.63 -1.14 -0.59
N ILE A 101 -7.52 -0.24 -0.21
CA ILE A 101 -7.66 1.09 -0.79
C ILE A 101 -8.00 2.09 0.32
N ASP A 102 -7.44 3.29 0.25
CA ASP A 102 -7.82 4.43 1.09
C ASP A 102 -7.60 5.72 0.32
N LEU A 103 -8.66 6.20 -0.31
CA LEU A 103 -8.59 7.40 -1.15
C LEU A 103 -8.24 8.65 -0.33
N GLY A 104 -8.65 8.71 0.94
CA GLY A 104 -8.34 9.81 1.84
C GLY A 104 -6.86 9.89 2.19
N ALA A 105 -6.21 8.75 2.33
CA ALA A 105 -4.77 8.64 2.57
C ALA A 105 -3.94 8.70 1.27
N GLY A 106 -4.56 8.74 0.09
CA GLY A 106 -3.84 8.71 -1.19
C GLY A 106 -3.37 7.32 -1.61
N MET A 107 -3.89 6.26 -0.99
CA MET A 107 -3.65 4.88 -1.41
C MET A 107 -4.73 4.45 -2.40
N MET A 108 -4.40 4.46 -3.69
CA MET A 108 -5.37 4.26 -4.76
C MET A 108 -5.67 2.79 -5.05
N GLY A 109 -4.84 1.88 -4.59
CA GLY A 109 -5.12 0.46 -4.66
C GLY A 109 -3.93 -0.45 -4.52
N THR A 110 -4.25 -1.69 -4.20
CA THR A 110 -3.35 -2.85 -4.23
C THR A 110 -3.98 -3.94 -5.10
N SER A 111 -3.19 -4.90 -5.56
CA SER A 111 -3.70 -5.97 -6.41
C SER A 111 -3.03 -7.29 -6.12
N ALA A 112 -3.84 -8.36 -6.17
CA ALA A 112 -3.36 -9.74 -6.15
C ALA A 112 -2.62 -10.14 -7.44
N ILE A 113 -2.88 -9.43 -8.54
CA ILE A 113 -2.28 -9.73 -9.84
C ILE A 113 -0.95 -9.00 -9.94
N VAL A 114 0.12 -9.77 -10.15
CA VAL A 114 1.50 -9.24 -10.23
C VAL A 114 1.61 -8.19 -11.32
N ALA A 115 2.32 -7.11 -11.05
CA ALA A 115 2.63 -5.97 -11.92
C ALA A 115 1.43 -5.08 -12.35
N THR A 116 0.16 -5.47 -12.14
CA THR A 116 -1.00 -4.71 -12.66
C THR A 116 -1.11 -3.29 -12.12
N THR A 117 -0.61 -3.01 -10.92
CA THR A 117 -0.65 -1.66 -10.36
C THR A 117 0.36 -0.70 -11.00
N ILE A 118 1.35 -1.20 -11.73
CA ILE A 118 2.35 -0.38 -12.41
C ILE A 118 1.71 0.46 -13.52
N PRO A 119 0.99 -0.11 -14.52
CA PRO A 119 0.30 0.69 -15.52
C PRO A 119 -0.80 1.59 -14.93
N HIS A 120 -1.46 1.17 -13.84
CA HIS A 120 -2.42 2.05 -13.15
C HIS A 120 -1.71 3.30 -12.58
N ALA A 121 -0.54 3.11 -11.96
CA ALA A 121 0.25 4.22 -11.43
C ALA A 121 0.72 5.17 -12.53
N VAL A 122 1.19 4.63 -13.65
CA VAL A 122 1.61 5.42 -14.82
C VAL A 122 0.43 6.21 -15.40
N GLY A 123 -0.74 5.59 -15.58
CA GLY A 123 -1.94 6.26 -16.02
C GLY A 123 -2.40 7.38 -15.08
N TYR A 124 -2.32 7.13 -13.78
CA TYR A 124 -2.63 8.15 -12.77
C TYR A 124 -1.64 9.31 -12.80
N ALA A 125 -0.34 9.03 -12.95
CA ALA A 125 0.71 10.05 -13.08
C ALA A 125 0.51 10.90 -14.35
N LEU A 126 0.11 10.28 -15.46
CA LEU A 126 -0.25 11.00 -16.67
C LEU A 126 -1.43 11.97 -16.44
N ALA A 127 -2.46 11.52 -15.75
CA ALA A 127 -3.60 12.37 -15.41
C ALA A 127 -3.20 13.57 -14.55
N ILE A 128 -2.31 13.37 -13.55
CA ILE A 128 -1.72 14.44 -12.73
C ILE A 128 -0.97 15.43 -13.62
N LYS A 129 -0.09 14.94 -14.52
CA LYS A 129 0.67 15.76 -15.49
C LYS A 129 -0.25 16.59 -16.37
N MET A 130 -1.30 15.98 -16.94
CA MET A 130 -2.27 16.66 -17.77
C MET A 130 -3.06 17.75 -17.02
N ARG A 131 -3.35 17.51 -15.74
CA ARG A 131 -4.03 18.46 -14.85
C ARG A 131 -3.09 19.53 -14.29
N ARG A 132 -1.79 19.42 -14.53
CA ARG A 132 -0.75 20.30 -13.98
C ARG A 132 -0.76 20.36 -12.44
N GLU A 133 -1.09 19.24 -11.80
CA GLU A 133 -1.07 19.11 -10.35
C GLU A 133 0.37 18.85 -9.87
N ASN A 134 0.72 19.39 -8.70
CA ASN A 134 2.04 19.19 -8.10
C ASN A 134 1.98 18.01 -7.11
N ARG A 135 1.89 16.80 -7.65
CA ARG A 135 1.89 15.54 -6.90
C ARG A 135 2.70 14.50 -7.65
N ILE A 136 3.22 13.54 -6.94
CA ILE A 136 3.87 12.37 -7.54
C ILE A 136 3.05 11.09 -7.27
N VAL A 137 3.35 10.06 -8.03
CA VAL A 137 2.81 8.71 -7.83
C VAL A 137 3.98 7.78 -7.57
N ALA A 138 3.93 7.07 -6.45
CA ALA A 138 4.86 6.00 -6.13
C ALA A 138 4.15 4.65 -6.26
N VAL A 139 4.77 3.70 -6.94
CA VAL A 139 4.27 2.34 -7.05
C VAL A 139 5.25 1.36 -6.42
N PHE A 140 4.72 0.47 -5.57
CA PHE A 140 5.47 -0.57 -4.90
C PHE A 140 5.20 -1.90 -5.60
N PHE A 141 6.25 -2.64 -5.91
CA PHE A 141 6.14 -3.94 -6.56
C PHE A 141 7.26 -4.87 -6.11
N GLY A 142 7.06 -6.17 -6.27
CA GLY A 142 8.08 -7.17 -5.98
C GLY A 142 9.01 -7.42 -7.17
N ASP A 143 10.12 -8.10 -6.92
CA ASP A 143 11.13 -8.47 -7.92
C ASP A 143 10.52 -9.20 -9.13
N GLY A 144 9.61 -10.15 -8.90
CA GLY A 144 8.94 -10.86 -10.00
C GLY A 144 8.10 -9.98 -10.93
N ALA A 145 7.69 -8.79 -10.48
CA ALA A 145 6.95 -7.87 -11.34
C ALA A 145 7.83 -7.22 -12.41
N SER A 146 9.13 -7.12 -12.19
CA SER A 146 10.08 -6.57 -13.18
C SER A 146 10.30 -7.50 -14.39
N ASP A 147 9.95 -8.78 -14.27
CA ASP A 147 10.03 -9.76 -15.33
C ASP A 147 8.74 -9.81 -16.19
N GLU A 148 7.69 -9.11 -15.75
CA GLU A 148 6.44 -9.02 -16.50
C GLU A 148 6.54 -8.03 -17.67
N GLY A 149 6.01 -8.39 -18.83
CA GLY A 149 6.00 -7.53 -20.01
C GLY A 149 5.40 -6.16 -19.75
N VAL A 150 4.33 -6.09 -18.95
CA VAL A 150 3.65 -4.84 -18.59
C VAL A 150 4.54 -3.86 -17.82
N TYR A 151 5.57 -4.34 -17.11
CA TYR A 151 6.57 -3.46 -16.49
C TYR A 151 7.32 -2.66 -17.57
N HIS A 152 7.85 -3.34 -18.59
CA HIS A 152 8.59 -2.70 -19.68
C HIS A 152 7.72 -1.79 -20.53
N GLU A 153 6.49 -2.21 -20.82
CA GLU A 153 5.48 -1.39 -21.51
C GLU A 153 5.16 -0.11 -20.72
N SER A 154 4.98 -0.23 -19.42
CA SER A 154 4.71 0.91 -18.53
C SER A 154 5.88 1.88 -18.46
N MET A 155 7.12 1.37 -18.39
CA MET A 155 8.32 2.22 -18.39
C MET A 155 8.48 2.95 -19.71
N ASN A 156 8.26 2.26 -20.83
CA ASN A 156 8.29 2.87 -22.15
C ASN A 156 7.23 3.98 -22.29
N PHE A 157 6.01 3.72 -21.84
CA PHE A 157 4.95 4.71 -21.86
C PHE A 157 5.24 5.91 -20.96
N ALA A 158 5.81 5.68 -19.77
CA ALA A 158 6.17 6.74 -18.83
C ALA A 158 7.30 7.64 -19.34
N ALA A 159 8.17 7.13 -20.23
CA ALA A 159 9.29 7.87 -20.82
C ALA A 159 8.85 8.82 -21.97
N LEU A 160 7.67 8.64 -22.54
CA LEU A 160 7.10 9.49 -23.58
C LEU A 160 6.42 10.74 -22.98
#